data_10cf02a6d66192610e4a398add2e14af
#
_entry.id   10cf02a6d66192610e4a398add2e14af
#
_cell.length_a   1.000
_cell.length_b   1.000
_cell.length_c   1.000
_cell.angle_alpha   90.00
_cell.angle_beta   90.00
_cell.angle_gamma   90.00
#
_symmetry.space_group_name_H-M   'P 1'
#
loop_
_entity.id
_entity.type
_entity.pdbx_description
1 polymer ?
#
loop_
_entity_poly.entity_id
_entity_poly.type
_entity_poly.pdbx_seq_one_letter_code
_entity_poly.pdbx_strand_id
1 'polypeptide(L)'
;MAHNLLIQNGQASMFYINEVPWHGLGTKLNGPATAQEAIQAAQLDWPVIKLPLTAGSKHIPVPDKFAVVRKTSNLVLKTDPVLGVVGKDYTPLQNRDAFKFFDPIVGQSAAVYHTAGALGLGERVWILAKLPGQIRVVGDDISEKYLLLSNSHDGKSSVQIKFTPVRVVCQNTLTIALGDGQAYRVVHHADVRSKLESAHQMLGLINEKFDEMEETFQAMSRVKMDTNRLTEYLAAVYPTVKEPDKMELVQRDRSWSEYFFDQGRGNRVPGVAGTLWAAFNGVTEWQDHRKSRQNENQRLVSTWFGGSYQTKARAFTVAAGMLN
;
A
#
# COMPACT_ATOMS: atom_id res chain seq x y z
N MET A 1 7.95 -18.25 7.69
CA MET A 1 7.33 -17.03 8.26
C MET A 1 6.32 -16.53 7.24
N ALA A 2 5.08 -16.37 7.63
CA ALA A 2 4.00 -16.11 6.68
C ALA A 2 3.99 -14.62 6.27
N HIS A 3 4.13 -14.37 4.96
CA HIS A 3 3.83 -13.09 4.31
C HIS A 3 4.67 -11.88 4.74
N ASN A 4 5.86 -12.10 5.31
CA ASN A 4 6.76 -11.07 5.86
C ASN A 4 6.11 -10.21 6.97
N LEU A 5 5.00 -10.66 7.55
CA LEU A 5 4.41 -10.00 8.70
C LEU A 5 5.34 -10.11 9.92
N LEU A 6 5.43 -9.07 10.70
CA LEU A 6 6.09 -9.11 12.00
C LEU A 6 5.35 -10.11 12.89
N ILE A 7 6.08 -11.09 13.43
CA ILE A 7 5.53 -12.03 14.41
C ILE A 7 6.05 -11.66 15.79
N GLN A 8 5.16 -11.43 16.73
CA GLN A 8 5.45 -11.14 18.15
C GLN A 8 4.65 -12.13 19.01
N ASN A 9 5.32 -12.78 19.95
CA ASN A 9 4.69 -13.76 20.85
C ASN A 9 3.85 -14.83 20.13
N GLY A 10 4.30 -15.26 18.95
CA GLY A 10 3.60 -16.27 18.13
C GLY A 10 2.42 -15.73 17.32
N GLN A 11 2.12 -14.43 17.40
CA GLN A 11 1.03 -13.79 16.67
C GLN A 11 1.55 -12.81 15.62
N ALA A 12 0.82 -12.68 14.50
CA ALA A 12 1.13 -11.68 13.49
C ALA A 12 0.72 -10.28 13.98
N SER A 13 1.65 -9.33 13.93
CA SER A 13 1.41 -7.93 14.28
C SER A 13 0.58 -7.25 13.19
N MET A 14 -0.69 -7.55 13.19
CA MET A 14 -1.70 -7.05 12.26
C MET A 14 -3.08 -7.21 12.88
N PHE A 15 -3.99 -6.27 12.59
CA PHE A 15 -5.43 -6.45 12.80
C PHE A 15 -6.20 -6.26 11.49
N TYR A 16 -7.43 -6.74 11.46
CA TYR A 16 -8.39 -6.52 10.38
C TYR A 16 -9.82 -6.47 10.92
N ILE A 17 -10.71 -5.81 10.16
CA ILE A 17 -12.14 -5.72 10.44
C ILE A 17 -12.91 -6.46 9.34
N ASN A 18 -13.95 -7.19 9.72
CA ASN A 18 -14.88 -7.96 8.88
C ASN A 18 -14.24 -9.14 8.14
N GLU A 19 -13.61 -8.91 6.98
CA GLU A 19 -13.12 -9.97 6.12
C GLU A 19 -11.76 -10.50 6.57
N VAL A 20 -11.64 -11.82 6.65
CA VAL A 20 -10.37 -12.48 6.94
C VAL A 20 -9.42 -12.26 5.76
N PRO A 21 -8.22 -11.71 5.98
CA PRO A 21 -7.23 -11.60 4.93
C PRO A 21 -6.94 -12.98 4.31
N TRP A 22 -6.59 -13.00 3.03
CA TRP A 22 -6.31 -14.22 2.28
C TRP A 22 -5.26 -15.15 2.93
N HIS A 23 -4.40 -14.62 3.78
CA HIS A 23 -3.38 -15.38 4.53
C HIS A 23 -3.88 -15.88 5.90
N GLY A 24 -5.07 -15.51 6.35
CA GLY A 24 -5.68 -15.97 7.61
C GLY A 24 -5.00 -15.47 8.89
N LEU A 25 -4.08 -14.50 8.80
CA LEU A 25 -3.29 -14.02 9.95
C LEU A 25 -3.80 -12.66 10.44
N GLY A 26 -3.53 -12.39 11.73
CA GLY A 26 -3.86 -11.12 12.38
C GLY A 26 -5.00 -11.26 13.39
N THR A 27 -5.23 -10.21 14.16
CA THR A 27 -6.30 -10.12 15.15
C THR A 27 -7.56 -9.58 14.50
N LYS A 28 -8.67 -10.32 14.57
CA LYS A 28 -9.98 -9.85 14.09
C LYS A 28 -10.60 -8.90 15.11
N LEU A 29 -11.07 -7.75 14.64
CA LEU A 29 -11.96 -6.87 15.39
C LEU A 29 -13.38 -6.95 14.81
N ASN A 30 -14.39 -6.91 15.67
CA ASN A 30 -15.79 -7.15 15.29
C ASN A 30 -16.55 -5.87 14.92
N GLY A 31 -15.87 -4.73 14.82
CA GLY A 31 -16.49 -3.43 14.48
C GLY A 31 -15.46 -2.30 14.45
N PRO A 32 -15.94 -1.06 14.24
CA PRO A 32 -15.09 0.12 14.26
C PRO A 32 -14.26 0.19 15.54
N ALA A 33 -12.99 0.49 15.41
CA ALA A 33 -12.03 0.58 16.50
C ALA A 33 -11.53 2.02 16.65
N THR A 34 -11.22 2.41 17.87
CA THR A 34 -10.43 3.61 18.17
C THR A 34 -8.97 3.40 17.76
N ALA A 35 -8.20 4.48 17.64
CA ALA A 35 -6.76 4.38 17.38
C ALA A 35 -6.04 3.50 18.43
N GLN A 36 -6.44 3.63 19.71
CA GLN A 36 -5.84 2.85 20.79
C GLN A 36 -6.16 1.36 20.69
N GLU A 37 -7.40 0.99 20.36
CA GLU A 37 -7.79 -0.41 20.15
C GLU A 37 -7.12 -0.98 18.92
N ALA A 38 -7.07 -0.23 17.82
CA ALA A 38 -6.44 -0.62 16.57
C ALA A 38 -4.92 -0.87 16.71
N ILE A 39 -4.20 0.05 17.38
CA ILE A 39 -2.74 -0.09 17.59
C ILE A 39 -2.42 -1.27 18.52
N GLN A 40 -3.26 -1.51 19.54
CA GLN A 40 -3.10 -2.64 20.45
C GLN A 40 -3.39 -3.97 19.73
N ALA A 41 -4.50 -4.06 18.99
CA ALA A 41 -4.87 -5.25 18.24
C ALA A 41 -3.82 -5.60 17.18
N ALA A 42 -3.19 -4.61 16.57
CA ALA A 42 -2.07 -4.80 15.65
C ALA A 42 -0.73 -5.07 16.33
N GLN A 43 -0.65 -4.98 17.66
CA GLN A 43 0.60 -5.07 18.43
C GLN A 43 1.69 -4.08 17.91
N LEU A 44 1.30 -2.84 17.61
CA LEU A 44 2.18 -1.81 17.06
C LEU A 44 2.59 -0.74 18.07
N ASP A 45 2.15 -0.87 19.31
CA ASP A 45 2.40 0.12 20.37
C ASP A 45 3.79 -0.02 21.01
N TRP A 46 4.82 -0.11 20.17
CA TRP A 46 6.21 -0.18 20.60
C TRP A 46 6.98 1.10 20.19
N PRO A 47 7.84 1.61 21.11
CA PRO A 47 8.65 2.78 20.80
C PRO A 47 9.76 2.47 19.78
N VAL A 48 10.07 3.45 18.95
CA VAL A 48 11.24 3.46 18.06
C VAL A 48 12.22 4.53 18.53
N ILE A 49 13.45 4.13 18.79
CA ILE A 49 14.50 5.03 19.24
C ILE A 49 15.67 5.07 18.26
N LYS A 50 16.42 6.14 18.34
CA LYS A 50 17.66 6.34 17.56
C LYS A 50 18.85 6.29 18.50
N LEU A 51 19.79 5.36 18.28
CA LEU A 51 20.98 5.16 19.07
C LEU A 51 22.23 5.43 18.23
N PRO A 52 23.29 6.04 18.80
CA PRO A 52 24.57 6.18 18.10
C PRO A 52 25.09 4.82 17.60
N LEU A 53 25.54 4.78 16.35
CA LEU A 53 26.14 3.58 15.78
C LEU A 53 27.61 3.50 16.18
N THR A 54 28.06 2.30 16.59
CA THR A 54 29.47 2.02 16.87
C THR A 54 29.97 0.85 16.04
N ALA A 55 31.26 0.86 15.70
CA ALA A 55 31.91 -0.18 14.93
C ALA A 55 32.85 -1.03 15.79
N GLY A 56 32.85 -2.33 15.53
CA GLY A 56 33.76 -3.31 16.15
C GLY A 56 33.57 -3.52 17.64
N SER A 57 34.39 -4.40 18.21
CA SER A 57 34.36 -4.75 19.64
C SER A 57 34.79 -3.61 20.56
N LYS A 58 35.53 -2.65 20.03
CA LYS A 58 35.97 -1.45 20.76
C LYS A 58 34.94 -0.33 20.81
N HIS A 59 33.76 -0.56 20.24
CA HIS A 59 32.69 0.43 20.21
C HIS A 59 33.10 1.80 19.64
N ILE A 60 33.88 1.82 18.56
CA ILE A 60 34.32 3.05 17.92
C ILE A 60 33.12 3.79 17.37
N PRO A 61 32.86 5.05 17.78
CA PRO A 61 31.72 5.80 17.24
C PRO A 61 31.79 5.97 15.72
N VAL A 62 30.69 5.73 15.01
CA VAL A 62 30.56 6.03 13.57
C VAL A 62 29.93 7.42 13.43
N PRO A 63 30.66 8.43 12.93
CA PRO A 63 30.18 9.78 12.88
C PRO A 63 28.85 9.90 12.06
N ASP A 64 27.91 10.69 12.58
CA ASP A 64 26.62 10.99 11.92
C ASP A 64 25.79 9.76 11.52
N LYS A 65 26.05 8.58 12.10
CA LYS A 65 25.29 7.36 11.86
C LYS A 65 24.62 6.86 13.14
N PHE A 66 23.37 6.44 12.98
CA PHE A 66 22.53 5.99 14.07
C PHE A 66 21.77 4.73 13.68
N ALA A 67 21.65 3.81 14.63
CA ALA A 67 20.76 2.67 14.50
C ALA A 67 19.35 3.09 14.91
N VAL A 68 18.37 2.75 14.10
CA VAL A 68 16.96 2.84 14.47
C VAL A 68 16.55 1.52 15.09
N VAL A 69 16.11 1.55 16.34
CA VAL A 69 15.87 0.36 17.16
C VAL A 69 14.41 0.32 17.60
N ARG A 70 13.77 -0.83 17.43
CA ARG A 70 12.46 -1.12 17.98
C ARG A 70 12.61 -1.63 19.41
N LYS A 71 12.08 -0.92 20.38
CA LYS A 71 12.09 -1.38 21.79
C LYS A 71 11.07 -2.48 22.01
N THR A 72 11.51 -3.59 22.59
CA THR A 72 10.64 -4.71 22.97
C THR A 72 10.24 -4.65 24.44
N SER A 73 10.86 -3.76 25.23
CA SER A 73 10.57 -3.51 26.66
C SER A 73 10.86 -2.06 27.02
N ASN A 74 10.62 -1.69 28.28
CA ASN A 74 10.96 -0.35 28.80
C ASN A 74 12.46 -0.08 28.82
N LEU A 75 13.30 -1.11 28.90
CA LEU A 75 14.75 -1.02 28.80
C LEU A 75 15.22 -1.26 27.38
N VAL A 76 16.40 -0.74 27.03
CA VAL A 76 17.07 -1.10 25.75
C VAL A 76 17.78 -2.43 25.97
N LEU A 77 17.39 -3.44 25.19
CA LEU A 77 17.94 -4.78 25.26
C LEU A 77 18.88 -5.03 24.08
N LYS A 78 19.92 -5.87 24.31
CA LYS A 78 20.79 -6.33 23.21
C LYS A 78 20.04 -7.11 22.13
N THR A 79 18.87 -7.66 22.48
CA THR A 79 17.99 -8.41 21.58
C THR A 79 16.96 -7.52 20.84
N ASP A 80 16.94 -6.21 21.15
CA ASP A 80 16.05 -5.28 20.46
C ASP A 80 16.43 -5.20 18.97
N PRO A 81 15.46 -5.37 18.04
CA PRO A 81 15.76 -5.39 16.62
C PRO A 81 16.23 -4.03 16.11
N VAL A 82 17.32 -4.03 15.34
CA VAL A 82 17.76 -2.88 14.57
C VAL A 82 16.98 -2.87 13.26
N LEU A 83 16.18 -1.83 13.04
CA LEU A 83 15.32 -1.68 11.86
C LEU A 83 16.08 -1.08 10.67
N GLY A 84 17.10 -0.26 10.92
CA GLY A 84 17.91 0.36 9.89
C GLY A 84 19.00 1.25 10.44
N VAL A 85 19.82 1.80 9.54
CA VAL A 85 20.86 2.78 9.85
C VAL A 85 20.57 4.07 9.11
N VAL A 86 20.57 5.19 9.83
CA VAL A 86 20.14 6.50 9.34
C VAL A 86 21.15 7.60 9.64
N GLY A 87 20.97 8.75 9.02
CA GLY A 87 21.76 9.96 9.30
C GLY A 87 21.27 10.70 10.55
N LYS A 88 22.01 11.75 10.92
CA LYS A 88 21.74 12.58 12.11
C LYS A 88 20.36 13.26 12.06
N ASP A 89 19.92 13.69 10.89
CA ASP A 89 18.70 14.50 10.72
C ASP A 89 17.43 13.65 10.68
N TYR A 90 17.56 12.32 10.60
CA TYR A 90 16.42 11.42 10.64
C TYR A 90 15.74 11.44 12.00
N THR A 91 14.43 11.64 12.02
CA THR A 91 13.58 11.56 13.22
C THR A 91 12.56 10.46 13.03
N PRO A 92 12.55 9.40 13.87
CA PRO A 92 11.53 8.36 13.77
C PRO A 92 10.13 8.92 14.05
N LEU A 93 9.18 8.67 13.14
CA LEU A 93 7.76 8.86 13.43
C LEU A 93 7.28 7.68 14.27
N GLN A 94 6.78 7.94 15.48
CA GLN A 94 6.22 6.88 16.33
C GLN A 94 4.93 6.31 15.71
N ASN A 95 4.69 5.01 15.90
CA ASN A 95 3.45 4.40 15.39
C ASN A 95 2.21 5.06 15.99
N ARG A 96 2.22 5.41 17.27
CA ARG A 96 1.13 6.17 17.91
C ARG A 96 0.80 7.47 17.19
N ASP A 97 1.82 8.20 16.73
CA ASP A 97 1.62 9.47 16.03
C ASP A 97 1.06 9.23 14.62
N ALA A 98 1.46 8.12 13.97
CA ALA A 98 0.89 7.71 12.68
C ALA A 98 -0.60 7.34 12.81
N PHE A 99 -1.01 6.66 13.89
CA PHE A 99 -2.44 6.38 14.15
C PHE A 99 -3.20 7.67 14.43
N LYS A 100 -2.68 8.57 15.26
CA LYS A 100 -3.32 9.87 15.55
C LYS A 100 -3.61 10.70 14.29
N PHE A 101 -2.88 10.49 13.19
CA PHE A 101 -3.19 11.13 11.91
C PHE A 101 -4.62 10.86 11.45
N PHE A 102 -5.17 9.68 11.71
CA PHE A 102 -6.53 9.33 11.32
C PHE A 102 -7.61 9.74 12.32
N ASP A 103 -7.23 10.07 13.58
CA ASP A 103 -8.18 10.37 14.64
C ASP A 103 -9.20 11.47 14.29
N PRO A 104 -8.82 12.61 13.69
CA PRO A 104 -9.78 13.62 13.31
C PRO A 104 -10.76 13.16 12.24
N ILE A 105 -10.34 12.25 11.35
CA ILE A 105 -11.16 11.69 10.28
C ILE A 105 -12.10 10.63 10.86
N VAL A 106 -11.57 9.75 11.70
CA VAL A 106 -12.33 8.69 12.37
C VAL A 106 -13.30 9.27 13.39
N GLY A 107 -12.87 10.27 14.18
CA GLY A 107 -13.70 10.93 15.20
C GLY A 107 -14.90 11.68 14.62
N GLN A 108 -14.84 12.13 13.36
CA GLN A 108 -15.96 12.73 12.64
C GLN A 108 -16.83 11.69 11.91
N SER A 109 -16.64 10.40 12.16
CA SER A 109 -17.26 9.29 11.40
C SER A 109 -16.97 9.33 9.90
N ALA A 110 -15.96 10.07 9.49
CA ALA A 110 -15.54 10.21 8.09
C ALA A 110 -14.58 9.09 7.64
N ALA A 111 -14.14 8.23 8.55
CA ALA A 111 -13.36 7.01 8.23
C ALA A 111 -13.46 5.99 9.36
N VAL A 112 -13.08 4.75 9.09
CA VAL A 112 -12.88 3.71 10.09
C VAL A 112 -11.55 2.99 9.84
N TYR A 113 -10.81 2.68 10.89
CA TYR A 113 -9.64 1.82 10.78
C TYR A 113 -10.09 0.46 10.23
N HIS A 114 -9.49 0.01 9.13
CA HIS A 114 -9.85 -1.25 8.48
C HIS A 114 -8.82 -2.34 8.72
N THR A 115 -7.54 -2.01 8.55
CA THR A 115 -6.43 -2.89 8.87
C THR A 115 -5.17 -2.08 9.14
N ALA A 116 -4.30 -2.58 9.99
CA ALA A 116 -2.95 -2.08 10.16
C ALA A 116 -2.02 -3.23 10.55
N GLY A 117 -0.74 -3.06 10.29
CA GLY A 117 0.25 -4.07 10.66
C GLY A 117 1.68 -3.63 10.37
N ALA A 118 2.62 -4.53 10.65
CA ALA A 118 4.04 -4.34 10.40
C ALA A 118 4.65 -5.49 9.60
N LEU A 119 5.68 -5.16 8.82
CA LEU A 119 6.46 -6.10 7.99
C LEU A 119 7.88 -6.24 8.51
N GLY A 120 8.46 -7.42 8.28
CA GLY A 120 9.82 -7.74 8.67
C GLY A 120 9.98 -7.83 10.18
N LEU A 121 10.92 -7.07 10.74
CA LEU A 121 11.12 -6.89 12.18
C LEU A 121 10.36 -5.66 12.73
N GLY A 122 9.56 -5.00 11.88
CA GLY A 122 8.89 -3.73 12.15
C GLY A 122 9.44 -2.57 11.32
N GLU A 123 10.29 -2.86 10.32
CA GLU A 123 10.87 -1.82 9.47
C GLU A 123 9.82 -1.00 8.75
N ARG A 124 8.71 -1.62 8.39
CA ARG A 124 7.62 -0.94 7.69
C ARG A 124 6.29 -1.19 8.38
N VAL A 125 5.58 -0.11 8.63
CA VAL A 125 4.23 -0.11 9.23
C VAL A 125 3.26 0.47 8.21
N TRP A 126 2.06 -0.12 8.12
CA TRP A 126 0.95 0.44 7.33
C TRP A 126 -0.31 0.57 8.18
N ILE A 127 -1.13 1.55 7.83
CA ILE A 127 -2.46 1.77 8.39
C ILE A 127 -3.39 2.06 7.22
N LEU A 128 -4.47 1.30 7.10
CA LEU A 128 -5.50 1.46 6.09
C LEU A 128 -6.79 1.87 6.76
N ALA A 129 -7.30 3.03 6.39
CA ALA A 129 -8.60 3.52 6.83
C ALA A 129 -9.60 3.48 5.67
N LYS A 130 -10.79 2.95 5.92
CA LYS A 130 -11.91 2.96 4.99
C LYS A 130 -12.65 4.29 5.13
N LEU A 131 -12.87 4.96 4.02
CA LEU A 131 -13.62 6.20 3.93
C LEU A 131 -15.09 5.93 3.58
N PRO A 132 -16.02 6.84 3.91
CA PRO A 132 -17.42 6.71 3.55
C PRO A 132 -17.62 6.84 2.04
N GLY A 133 -18.74 6.29 1.58
CA GLY A 133 -19.10 6.30 0.17
C GLY A 133 -18.34 5.24 -0.65
N GLN A 134 -18.67 5.19 -1.92
CA GLN A 134 -18.17 4.22 -2.88
C GLN A 134 -17.91 4.92 -4.21
N ILE A 135 -17.06 4.36 -5.03
CA ILE A 135 -16.86 4.70 -6.43
C ILE A 135 -17.71 3.71 -7.23
N ARG A 136 -18.69 4.22 -8.00
CA ARG A 136 -19.51 3.41 -8.89
C ARG A 136 -19.00 3.54 -10.32
N VAL A 137 -18.48 2.46 -10.86
CA VAL A 137 -17.88 2.48 -12.21
C VAL A 137 -18.95 2.25 -13.28
N VAL A 138 -19.63 1.11 -13.24
CA VAL A 138 -20.73 0.77 -14.14
C VAL A 138 -21.65 -0.26 -13.48
N GLY A 139 -22.95 -0.06 -13.51
CA GLY A 139 -23.91 -0.98 -12.89
C GLY A 139 -23.60 -1.24 -11.42
N ASP A 140 -23.39 -2.50 -11.08
CA ASP A 140 -23.04 -2.95 -9.73
C ASP A 140 -21.52 -3.09 -9.49
N ASP A 141 -20.70 -2.64 -10.44
CA ASP A 141 -19.26 -2.62 -10.27
C ASP A 141 -18.82 -1.42 -9.43
N ILE A 142 -18.53 -1.69 -8.17
CA ILE A 142 -18.21 -0.69 -7.17
C ILE A 142 -16.81 -0.91 -6.61
N SER A 143 -16.17 0.19 -6.21
CA SER A 143 -14.91 0.20 -5.46
C SER A 143 -15.08 0.99 -4.17
N GLU A 144 -14.54 0.47 -3.08
CA GLU A 144 -14.51 1.15 -1.80
C GLU A 144 -13.34 2.13 -1.72
N LYS A 145 -13.55 3.22 -1.00
CA LYS A 145 -12.57 4.28 -0.83
C LYS A 145 -11.69 4.00 0.39
N TYR A 146 -10.37 3.94 0.20
CA TYR A 146 -9.41 3.75 1.29
C TYR A 146 -8.31 4.80 1.26
N LEU A 147 -7.81 5.11 2.44
CA LEU A 147 -6.61 5.92 2.64
C LEU A 147 -5.55 5.06 3.31
N LEU A 148 -4.39 4.91 2.65
CA LEU A 148 -3.24 4.18 3.15
C LEU A 148 -2.18 5.15 3.68
N LEU A 149 -1.82 5.03 4.95
CA LEU A 149 -0.60 5.60 5.50
C LEU A 149 0.45 4.50 5.61
N SER A 150 1.65 4.75 5.13
CA SER A 150 2.81 3.87 5.36
C SER A 150 3.97 4.64 5.96
N ASN A 151 4.60 4.03 6.96
CA ASN A 151 5.76 4.54 7.65
C ASN A 151 6.93 3.56 7.52
N SER A 152 8.15 4.07 7.31
CA SER A 152 9.36 3.27 7.16
C SER A 152 10.38 3.66 8.21
N HIS A 153 10.71 2.73 9.10
CA HIS A 153 11.70 2.92 10.16
C HIS A 153 13.13 2.57 9.72
N ASP A 154 13.31 2.02 8.52
CA ASP A 154 14.61 1.63 7.97
C ASP A 154 15.37 2.74 7.25
N GLY A 155 14.78 3.95 7.19
CA GLY A 155 15.36 5.10 6.49
C GLY A 155 15.25 5.04 4.96
N LYS A 156 14.63 4.00 4.38
CA LYS A 156 14.55 3.81 2.92
C LYS A 156 13.37 4.49 2.25
N SER A 157 12.39 4.95 3.04
CA SER A 157 11.21 5.63 2.52
C SER A 157 10.73 6.72 3.48
N SER A 158 10.13 7.76 2.93
CA SER A 158 9.36 8.75 3.69
C SER A 158 8.06 8.16 4.21
N VAL A 159 7.40 8.84 5.15
CA VAL A 159 5.98 8.60 5.43
C VAL A 159 5.20 8.91 4.16
N GLN A 160 4.31 8.02 3.76
CA GLN A 160 3.50 8.17 2.55
C GLN A 160 2.02 8.01 2.87
N ILE A 161 1.21 8.91 2.32
CA ILE A 161 -0.24 8.83 2.39
C ILE A 161 -0.74 8.68 0.95
N LYS A 162 -1.55 7.64 0.70
CA LYS A 162 -2.01 7.26 -0.65
C LYS A 162 -3.51 6.99 -0.65
N PHE A 163 -4.17 7.41 -1.72
CA PHE A 163 -5.52 6.94 -2.02
C PHE A 163 -5.45 5.54 -2.64
N THR A 164 -6.26 4.64 -2.13
CA THR A 164 -6.21 3.24 -2.54
C THR A 164 -7.62 2.68 -2.63
N PRO A 165 -8.34 2.89 -3.76
CA PRO A 165 -9.61 2.22 -3.95
C PRO A 165 -9.42 0.70 -4.01
N VAL A 166 -10.39 -0.04 -3.46
CA VAL A 166 -10.42 -1.51 -3.53
C VAL A 166 -11.71 -1.92 -4.21
N ARG A 167 -11.60 -2.59 -5.35
CA ARG A 167 -12.73 -3.08 -6.11
C ARG A 167 -13.39 -4.25 -5.38
N VAL A 168 -14.67 -4.13 -5.02
CA VAL A 168 -15.36 -5.07 -4.13
C VAL A 168 -15.45 -6.48 -4.72
N VAL A 169 -15.76 -6.61 -6.01
CA VAL A 169 -15.98 -7.90 -6.67
C VAL A 169 -14.74 -8.80 -6.72
N CYS A 170 -13.54 -8.24 -6.74
CA CYS A 170 -12.28 -9.00 -6.90
C CYS A 170 -11.21 -8.68 -5.86
N GLN A 171 -11.48 -7.76 -4.95
CA GLN A 171 -10.52 -7.31 -3.92
C GLN A 171 -9.20 -6.76 -4.51
N ASN A 172 -9.24 -6.28 -5.77
CA ASN A 172 -8.09 -5.66 -6.41
C ASN A 172 -7.80 -4.32 -5.75
N THR A 173 -6.57 -4.13 -5.33
CA THR A 173 -6.07 -2.85 -4.83
C THR A 173 -5.75 -1.95 -6.01
N LEU A 174 -6.62 -1.00 -6.30
CA LEU A 174 -6.47 -0.09 -7.43
C LEU A 174 -5.44 0.98 -7.05
N THR A 175 -4.20 0.74 -7.43
CA THR A 175 -3.12 1.70 -7.21
C THR A 175 -3.21 2.79 -8.25
N ILE A 176 -3.36 4.02 -7.81
CA ILE A 176 -3.55 5.19 -8.67
C ILE A 176 -2.39 6.14 -8.47
N ALA A 177 -1.82 6.57 -9.59
CA ALA A 177 -0.96 7.72 -9.66
C ALA A 177 -1.86 8.96 -9.77
N LEU A 178 -2.03 9.69 -8.68
CA LEU A 178 -2.82 10.92 -8.66
C LEU A 178 -2.00 12.11 -9.18
N GLY A 179 -2.40 12.69 -10.26
CA GLY A 179 -1.74 13.86 -10.87
C GLY A 179 -0.27 13.55 -11.17
N ASP A 180 0.67 14.33 -10.64
CA ASP A 180 2.12 14.10 -10.76
C ASP A 180 2.60 12.77 -10.15
N GLY A 181 1.71 11.80 -9.98
CA GLY A 181 2.01 10.40 -9.63
C GLY A 181 2.42 10.18 -8.18
N GLN A 182 2.16 11.13 -7.28
CA GLN A 182 2.82 11.08 -5.99
C GLN A 182 1.86 10.93 -4.81
N ALA A 183 2.14 9.91 -3.98
CA ALA A 183 1.72 9.89 -2.60
C ALA A 183 2.13 11.22 -1.92
N TYR A 184 1.30 11.74 -1.04
CA TYR A 184 1.75 12.79 -0.14
C TYR A 184 2.88 12.23 0.72
N ARG A 185 4.03 12.89 0.69
CA ARG A 185 5.25 12.40 1.34
C ARG A 185 5.72 13.35 2.41
N VAL A 186 5.94 12.82 3.61
CA VAL A 186 6.55 13.52 4.72
C VAL A 186 7.90 12.90 5.04
N VAL A 187 8.96 13.69 4.91
CA VAL A 187 10.32 13.24 5.20
C VAL A 187 10.53 13.15 6.71
N HIS A 188 11.30 12.17 7.16
CA HIS A 188 11.61 11.92 8.55
C HIS A 188 12.62 12.94 9.12
N HIS A 189 12.22 14.19 9.24
CA HIS A 189 12.95 15.26 9.89
C HIS A 189 12.32 15.64 11.24
N ALA A 190 12.92 16.59 11.97
CA ALA A 190 12.45 17.04 13.28
C ALA A 190 10.96 17.50 13.27
N ASP A 191 10.49 18.00 12.13
CA ASP A 191 9.12 18.48 11.91
C ASP A 191 8.15 17.44 11.33
N VAL A 192 8.55 16.14 11.28
CA VAL A 192 7.74 15.07 10.67
C VAL A 192 6.33 14.99 11.26
N ARG A 193 6.20 15.21 12.57
CA ARG A 193 4.91 15.17 13.25
C ARG A 193 4.02 16.36 12.84
N SER A 194 4.53 17.58 12.89
CA SER A 194 3.76 18.78 12.54
C SER A 194 3.38 18.80 11.07
N LYS A 195 4.24 18.31 10.18
CA LYS A 195 3.92 18.13 8.75
C LYS A 195 2.83 17.08 8.53
N LEU A 196 2.84 16.01 9.31
CA LEU A 196 1.78 15.01 9.26
C LEU A 196 0.44 15.58 9.76
N GLU A 197 0.46 16.36 10.84
CA GLU A 197 -0.72 17.06 11.32
C GLU A 197 -1.27 18.06 10.29
N SER A 198 -0.40 18.81 9.61
CA SER A 198 -0.80 19.71 8.52
C SER A 198 -1.40 18.98 7.32
N ALA A 199 -1.06 17.71 7.11
CA ALA A 199 -1.65 16.91 6.04
C ALA A 199 -3.17 16.71 6.21
N HIS A 200 -3.73 16.90 7.41
CA HIS A 200 -5.19 16.91 7.61
C HIS A 200 -5.90 18.00 6.78
N GLN A 201 -5.26 19.13 6.56
CA GLN A 201 -5.84 20.19 5.74
C GLN A 201 -6.04 19.74 4.28
N MET A 202 -5.28 18.73 3.84
CA MET A 202 -5.45 18.13 2.52
C MET A 202 -6.63 17.15 2.45
N LEU A 203 -7.23 16.79 3.58
CA LEU A 203 -8.39 15.88 3.61
C LEU A 203 -9.63 16.48 2.93
N GLY A 204 -9.73 17.82 2.88
CA GLY A 204 -10.75 18.51 2.07
C GLY A 204 -10.65 18.17 0.57
N LEU A 205 -9.44 17.88 0.08
CA LEU A 205 -9.18 17.48 -1.31
C LEU A 205 -9.46 15.98 -1.56
N ILE A 206 -9.70 15.19 -0.51
CA ILE A 206 -9.88 13.74 -0.64
C ILE A 206 -11.11 13.41 -1.48
N ASN A 207 -12.22 14.07 -1.22
CA ASN A 207 -13.47 13.83 -1.95
C ASN A 207 -13.31 14.19 -3.43
N GLU A 208 -12.73 15.35 -3.73
CA GLU A 208 -12.45 15.78 -5.12
C GLU A 208 -11.60 14.73 -5.86
N LYS A 209 -10.59 14.18 -5.18
CA LYS A 209 -9.73 13.17 -5.78
C LYS A 209 -10.46 11.84 -6.04
N PHE A 210 -11.36 11.43 -5.17
CA PHE A 210 -12.17 10.24 -5.41
C PHE A 210 -13.22 10.46 -6.50
N ASP A 211 -13.74 11.68 -6.63
CA ASP A 211 -14.68 12.03 -7.71
C ASP A 211 -13.94 12.04 -9.07
N GLU A 212 -12.75 12.62 -9.17
CA GLU A 212 -11.87 12.52 -10.35
C GLU A 212 -11.58 11.05 -10.73
N MET A 213 -11.36 10.19 -9.73
CA MET A 213 -11.15 8.75 -9.97
C MET A 213 -12.41 8.08 -10.50
N GLU A 214 -13.57 8.39 -9.93
CA GLU A 214 -14.85 7.84 -10.37
C GLU A 214 -15.11 8.18 -11.83
N GLU A 215 -14.93 9.44 -12.22
CA GLU A 215 -15.04 9.90 -13.61
C GLU A 215 -14.08 9.15 -14.54
N THR A 216 -12.82 9.00 -14.11
CA THR A 216 -11.80 8.28 -14.88
C THR A 216 -12.17 6.80 -15.06
N PHE A 217 -12.59 6.11 -14.01
CA PHE A 217 -13.00 4.71 -14.10
C PHE A 217 -14.25 4.52 -14.96
N GLN A 218 -15.21 5.43 -14.83
CA GLN A 218 -16.40 5.45 -15.71
C GLN A 218 -16.01 5.67 -17.17
N ALA A 219 -15.08 6.60 -17.46
CA ALA A 219 -14.58 6.80 -18.80
C ALA A 219 -13.88 5.55 -19.34
N MET A 220 -13.02 4.89 -18.55
CA MET A 220 -12.41 3.61 -18.92
C MET A 220 -13.42 2.52 -19.25
N SER A 221 -14.56 2.48 -18.55
CA SER A 221 -15.62 1.48 -18.80
C SER A 221 -16.37 1.70 -20.13
N ARG A 222 -16.30 2.89 -20.71
CA ARG A 222 -16.92 3.24 -22.00
C ARG A 222 -16.02 2.95 -23.21
N VAL A 223 -14.69 2.90 -22.99
CA VAL A 223 -13.73 2.65 -24.05
C VAL A 223 -13.66 1.15 -24.36
N LYS A 224 -14.01 0.77 -25.59
CA LYS A 224 -13.93 -0.62 -26.06
C LYS A 224 -12.50 -0.95 -26.47
N MET A 225 -12.09 -2.16 -26.14
CA MET A 225 -10.77 -2.72 -26.42
C MET A 225 -10.91 -3.89 -27.41
N ASP A 226 -10.36 -3.72 -28.57
CA ASP A 226 -10.06 -4.83 -29.51
C ASP A 226 -8.69 -5.43 -29.20
N THR A 227 -8.32 -6.48 -29.92
CA THR A 227 -7.03 -7.18 -29.75
C THR A 227 -5.83 -6.26 -29.96
N ASN A 228 -5.89 -5.34 -30.93
CA ASN A 228 -4.78 -4.45 -31.24
C ASN A 228 -4.58 -3.43 -30.11
N ARG A 229 -5.66 -2.77 -29.69
CA ARG A 229 -5.64 -1.80 -28.56
C ARG A 229 -5.20 -2.45 -27.26
N LEU A 230 -5.64 -3.69 -26.99
CA LEU A 230 -5.20 -4.44 -25.80
C LEU A 230 -3.71 -4.74 -25.86
N THR A 231 -3.21 -5.15 -27.03
CA THR A 231 -1.78 -5.41 -27.24
C THR A 231 -0.96 -4.13 -27.03
N GLU A 232 -1.38 -3.01 -27.58
CA GLU A 232 -0.73 -1.71 -27.39
C GLU A 232 -0.72 -1.29 -25.91
N TYR A 233 -1.86 -1.41 -25.22
CA TYR A 233 -1.97 -1.14 -23.80
C TYR A 233 -0.99 -1.99 -22.96
N LEU A 234 -1.00 -3.31 -23.18
CA LEU A 234 -0.11 -4.22 -22.45
C LEU A 234 1.37 -4.01 -22.77
N ALA A 235 1.69 -3.62 -24.00
CA ALA A 235 3.05 -3.25 -24.39
C ALA A 235 3.54 -2.00 -23.66
N ALA A 236 2.68 -1.01 -23.47
CA ALA A 236 3.00 0.21 -22.74
C ALA A 236 3.11 -0.06 -21.22
N VAL A 237 2.24 -0.91 -20.65
CA VAL A 237 2.31 -1.31 -19.24
C VAL A 237 3.55 -2.13 -18.92
N TYR A 238 3.90 -3.06 -19.79
CA TYR A 238 5.05 -3.96 -19.68
C TYR A 238 6.03 -3.72 -20.83
N PRO A 239 6.86 -2.67 -20.78
CA PRO A 239 7.78 -2.35 -21.85
C PRO A 239 8.77 -3.48 -22.10
N THR A 240 9.12 -3.68 -23.37
CA THR A 240 10.10 -4.69 -23.76
C THR A 240 11.47 -4.35 -23.20
N VAL A 241 12.16 -5.35 -22.70
CA VAL A 241 13.52 -5.27 -22.16
C VAL A 241 14.48 -6.04 -23.07
N LYS A 242 15.77 -5.73 -23.01
CA LYS A 242 16.77 -6.35 -23.89
C LYS A 242 17.31 -7.68 -23.33
N GLU A 243 17.27 -7.86 -22.02
CA GLU A 243 17.81 -9.05 -21.37
C GLU A 243 16.84 -10.24 -21.55
N PRO A 244 17.31 -11.39 -22.09
CA PRO A 244 16.46 -12.54 -22.41
C PRO A 244 15.61 -13.03 -21.25
N ASP A 245 16.21 -13.22 -20.06
CA ASP A 245 15.49 -13.71 -18.87
C ASP A 245 14.40 -12.76 -18.43
N LYS A 246 14.61 -11.45 -18.53
CA LYS A 246 13.61 -10.43 -18.20
C LYS A 246 12.55 -10.33 -19.30
N MET A 247 12.89 -10.59 -20.53
CA MET A 247 11.94 -10.60 -21.66
C MET A 247 10.89 -11.70 -21.50
N GLU A 248 11.30 -12.90 -21.08
CA GLU A 248 10.38 -13.99 -20.78
C GLU A 248 9.39 -13.62 -19.66
N LEU A 249 9.89 -12.97 -18.61
CA LEU A 249 9.03 -12.47 -17.50
C LEU A 249 8.02 -11.42 -17.98
N VAL A 250 8.45 -10.50 -18.84
CA VAL A 250 7.57 -9.48 -19.44
C VAL A 250 6.49 -10.14 -20.30
N GLN A 251 6.86 -11.11 -21.11
CA GLN A 251 5.91 -11.81 -21.97
C GLN A 251 4.89 -12.61 -21.16
N ARG A 252 5.35 -13.29 -20.11
CA ARG A 252 4.46 -13.96 -19.15
C ARG A 252 3.48 -12.99 -18.49
N ASP A 253 3.96 -11.84 -18.03
CA ASP A 253 3.12 -10.85 -17.36
C ASP A 253 2.07 -10.26 -18.32
N ARG A 254 2.40 -10.06 -19.61
CA ARG A 254 1.45 -9.67 -20.67
C ARG A 254 0.39 -10.75 -20.90
N SER A 255 0.80 -12.00 -21.13
CA SER A 255 -0.13 -13.11 -21.41
C SER A 255 -1.09 -13.37 -20.27
N TRP A 256 -0.63 -13.29 -19.02
CA TRP A 256 -1.53 -13.42 -17.88
C TRP A 256 -2.47 -12.23 -17.70
N SER A 257 -2.02 -11.02 -17.98
CA SER A 257 -2.89 -9.83 -17.93
C SER A 257 -3.95 -9.87 -19.02
N GLU A 258 -3.61 -10.37 -20.22
CA GLU A 258 -4.56 -10.64 -21.30
C GLU A 258 -5.56 -11.72 -20.92
N TYR A 259 -5.12 -12.84 -20.34
CA TYR A 259 -6.01 -13.88 -19.82
C TYR A 259 -7.00 -13.30 -18.81
N PHE A 260 -6.55 -12.46 -17.86
CA PHE A 260 -7.44 -11.85 -16.86
C PHE A 260 -8.28 -10.69 -17.41
N PHE A 261 -7.96 -10.12 -18.57
CA PHE A 261 -8.87 -9.23 -19.27
C PHE A 261 -10.20 -9.92 -19.58
N ASP A 262 -10.16 -11.18 -20.01
CA ASP A 262 -11.36 -11.97 -20.33
C ASP A 262 -11.90 -12.74 -19.13
N GLN A 263 -11.02 -13.36 -18.34
CA GLN A 263 -11.36 -14.34 -17.31
C GLN A 263 -11.28 -13.81 -15.88
N GLY A 264 -10.89 -12.53 -15.72
CA GLY A 264 -10.73 -11.90 -14.41
C GLY A 264 -12.03 -11.81 -13.62
N ARG A 265 -11.89 -11.84 -12.31
CA ARG A 265 -13.02 -11.66 -11.39
C ARG A 265 -13.63 -10.27 -11.63
N GLY A 266 -14.95 -10.23 -11.77
CA GLY A 266 -15.67 -8.99 -12.03
C GLY A 266 -15.52 -8.43 -13.45
N ASN A 267 -14.65 -8.97 -14.31
CA ASN A 267 -14.58 -8.54 -15.70
C ASN A 267 -15.76 -9.06 -16.53
N ARG A 268 -16.51 -10.02 -15.97
CA ARG A 268 -17.78 -10.51 -16.55
C ARG A 268 -19.02 -9.75 -16.06
N VAL A 269 -18.86 -8.76 -15.19
CA VAL A 269 -19.96 -7.89 -14.77
C VAL A 269 -20.51 -7.15 -16.01
N PRO A 270 -21.84 -7.05 -16.18
CA PRO A 270 -22.43 -6.33 -17.30
C PRO A 270 -21.87 -4.91 -17.44
N GLY A 271 -21.45 -4.55 -18.65
CA GLY A 271 -20.84 -3.26 -18.95
C GLY A 271 -19.33 -3.17 -18.74
N VAL A 272 -18.69 -4.17 -18.11
CA VAL A 272 -17.23 -4.21 -17.91
C VAL A 272 -16.51 -4.95 -19.03
N ALA A 273 -17.02 -6.09 -19.46
CA ALA A 273 -16.38 -6.95 -20.44
C ALA A 273 -15.94 -6.20 -21.71
N GLY A 274 -14.71 -6.45 -22.16
CA GLY A 274 -14.18 -5.88 -23.40
C GLY A 274 -13.89 -4.38 -23.33
N THR A 275 -13.70 -3.81 -22.13
CA THR A 275 -13.42 -2.38 -21.93
C THR A 275 -12.00 -2.12 -21.44
N LEU A 276 -11.55 -0.88 -21.54
CA LEU A 276 -10.27 -0.44 -20.95
C LEU A 276 -10.25 -0.64 -19.43
N TRP A 277 -11.41 -0.52 -18.77
CA TRP A 277 -11.56 -0.85 -17.35
C TRP A 277 -11.28 -2.33 -17.08
N ALA A 278 -11.77 -3.24 -17.92
CA ALA A 278 -11.45 -4.66 -17.83
C ALA A 278 -9.96 -4.92 -18.06
N ALA A 279 -9.32 -4.23 -19.02
CA ALA A 279 -7.88 -4.36 -19.26
C ALA A 279 -7.04 -3.91 -18.06
N PHE A 280 -7.38 -2.77 -17.45
CA PHE A 280 -6.73 -2.30 -16.22
C PHE A 280 -6.91 -3.31 -15.07
N ASN A 281 -8.12 -3.85 -14.89
CA ASN A 281 -8.39 -4.86 -13.86
C ASN A 281 -7.69 -6.20 -14.13
N GLY A 282 -7.50 -6.60 -15.37
CA GLY A 282 -6.69 -7.77 -15.74
C GLY A 282 -5.25 -7.66 -15.25
N VAL A 283 -4.64 -6.48 -15.42
CA VAL A 283 -3.30 -6.19 -14.89
C VAL A 283 -3.30 -6.22 -13.37
N THR A 284 -4.27 -5.57 -12.72
CA THR A 284 -4.31 -5.49 -11.25
C THR A 284 -4.55 -6.86 -10.62
N GLU A 285 -5.42 -7.69 -11.17
CA GLU A 285 -5.68 -9.05 -10.67
C GLU A 285 -4.43 -9.93 -10.78
N TRP A 286 -3.74 -9.88 -11.92
CA TRP A 286 -2.46 -10.58 -12.08
C TRP A 286 -1.45 -10.15 -11.01
N GLN A 287 -1.24 -8.86 -10.84
CA GLN A 287 -0.25 -8.32 -9.91
C GLN A 287 -0.59 -8.58 -8.44
N ASP A 288 -1.85 -8.52 -8.04
CA ASP A 288 -2.27 -8.64 -6.64
C ASP A 288 -2.42 -10.09 -6.19
N HIS A 289 -3.02 -10.95 -7.03
CA HIS A 289 -3.50 -12.25 -6.57
C HIS A 289 -2.81 -13.45 -7.20
N ARG A 290 -2.31 -13.35 -8.43
CA ARG A 290 -1.92 -14.52 -9.21
C ARG A 290 -0.44 -14.58 -9.52
N LYS A 291 0.25 -13.47 -9.57
CA LYS A 291 1.67 -13.46 -9.90
C LYS A 291 2.45 -14.24 -8.84
N SER A 292 2.96 -15.42 -9.27
CA SER A 292 3.85 -16.24 -8.44
C SER A 292 5.13 -15.46 -8.15
N ARG A 293 5.61 -15.55 -6.92
CA ARG A 293 6.88 -14.96 -6.47
C ARG A 293 7.69 -16.04 -5.80
N GLN A 294 9.00 -15.96 -5.95
CA GLN A 294 9.93 -16.86 -5.28
C GLN A 294 9.74 -16.86 -3.75
N ASN A 295 9.16 -15.77 -3.23
CA ASN A 295 8.88 -15.63 -1.81
C ASN A 295 7.52 -14.93 -1.61
N GLU A 296 6.51 -15.70 -1.21
CA GLU A 296 5.18 -15.16 -0.86
C GLU A 296 5.25 -14.12 0.27
N ASN A 297 6.29 -14.20 1.11
CA ASN A 297 6.51 -13.21 2.17
C ASN A 297 6.68 -11.78 1.65
N GLN A 298 7.05 -11.62 0.37
CA GLN A 298 7.22 -10.30 -0.24
C GLN A 298 5.97 -9.80 -0.97
N ARG A 299 4.87 -10.56 -1.01
CA ARG A 299 3.67 -10.19 -1.76
C ARG A 299 3.10 -8.84 -1.31
N LEU A 300 2.84 -8.68 -0.01
CA LEU A 300 2.32 -7.42 0.54
C LEU A 300 3.25 -6.24 0.24
N VAL A 301 4.55 -6.41 0.48
CA VAL A 301 5.55 -5.37 0.18
C VAL A 301 5.51 -4.98 -1.29
N SER A 302 5.48 -5.96 -2.20
CA SER A 302 5.46 -5.70 -3.64
C SER A 302 4.16 -5.06 -4.10
N THR A 303 3.01 -5.53 -3.58
CA THR A 303 1.67 -5.04 -3.96
C THR A 303 1.44 -3.59 -3.54
N TRP A 304 1.98 -3.18 -2.38
CA TRP A 304 1.70 -1.86 -1.80
C TRP A 304 2.85 -0.87 -1.96
N PHE A 305 4.09 -1.35 -2.13
CA PHE A 305 5.29 -0.49 -2.10
C PHE A 305 6.34 -0.81 -3.16
N GLY A 306 6.27 -1.98 -3.79
CA GLY A 306 7.31 -2.49 -4.69
C GLY A 306 6.89 -2.55 -6.16
N GLY A 307 7.44 -3.52 -6.89
CA GLY A 307 7.29 -3.65 -8.34
C GLY A 307 5.84 -3.80 -8.82
N SER A 308 4.99 -4.53 -8.07
CA SER A 308 3.56 -4.64 -8.43
C SER A 308 2.81 -3.32 -8.25
N TYR A 309 3.13 -2.55 -7.20
CA TYR A 309 2.62 -1.19 -7.05
C TYR A 309 2.99 -0.33 -8.28
N GLN A 310 4.27 -0.32 -8.67
CA GLN A 310 4.74 0.47 -9.81
C GLN A 310 4.07 0.05 -11.13
N THR A 311 3.89 -1.26 -11.33
CA THR A 311 3.21 -1.78 -12.52
C THR A 311 1.74 -1.34 -12.57
N LYS A 312 1.02 -1.43 -11.46
CA LYS A 312 -0.38 -0.98 -11.37
C LYS A 312 -0.51 0.54 -11.58
N ALA A 313 0.39 1.33 -11.00
CA ALA A 313 0.43 2.77 -11.21
C ALA A 313 0.65 3.12 -12.69
N ARG A 314 1.60 2.45 -13.36
CA ARG A 314 1.82 2.59 -14.79
C ARG A 314 0.60 2.16 -15.61
N ALA A 315 -0.02 1.05 -15.25
CA ALA A 315 -1.24 0.57 -15.91
C ALA A 315 -2.37 1.61 -15.86
N PHE A 316 -2.54 2.26 -14.71
CA PHE A 316 -3.51 3.36 -14.57
C PHE A 316 -3.12 4.56 -15.44
N THR A 317 -1.86 5.01 -15.39
CA THR A 317 -1.39 6.15 -16.19
C THR A 317 -1.56 5.91 -17.69
N VAL A 318 -1.22 4.71 -18.18
CA VAL A 318 -1.40 4.32 -19.59
C VAL A 318 -2.89 4.32 -19.95
N ALA A 319 -3.74 3.72 -19.10
CA ALA A 319 -5.18 3.69 -19.33
C ALA A 319 -5.79 5.10 -19.36
N ALA A 320 -5.43 5.97 -18.42
CA ALA A 320 -5.87 7.37 -18.42
C ALA A 320 -5.43 8.12 -19.68
N GLY A 321 -4.20 7.87 -20.18
CA GLY A 321 -3.72 8.43 -21.44
C GLY A 321 -4.47 7.95 -22.69
N MET A 322 -5.17 6.81 -22.63
CA MET A 322 -5.98 6.28 -23.73
C MET A 322 -7.42 6.84 -23.75
N LEU A 323 -7.79 7.69 -22.80
CA LEU A 323 -9.09 8.37 -22.75
C LEU A 323 -9.16 9.62 -23.63
N ASN A 324 -7.99 10.16 -24.02
CA ASN A 324 -7.83 11.37 -24.84
C ASN A 324 -7.78 11.06 -26.33
#